data_1a84cf668afba4fa6f0f4864ecf97a70
#
_entry.id   1a84cf668afba4fa6f0f4864ecf97a70
#
_cell.length_a   1.000
_cell.length_b   1.000
_cell.length_c   1.000
_cell.angle_alpha   90.00
_cell.angle_beta   90.00
_cell.angle_gamma   90.00
#
_symmetry.space_group_name_H-M   'P 1'
#
loop_
_entity.id
_entity.type
_entity.pdbx_description
1 polymer ?
#
loop_
_entity_poly.entity_id
_entity_poly.type
_entity_poly.pdbx_seq_one_letter_code
_entity_poly.pdbx_strand_id
1 'polypeptide(L)'
;MADPLEQGVLASTRSLISGRFWLVAGAVAIAFLALLPVIGLLGEGLSGVSNGNASLRPDGLIQIRGTVLLLLGTSLLGGVIGTANGWLLANCRFPGRRWLRIAQLIPLANPSYLLAATLVDIGSLEGITITGMGWGIVVMALTTYPYVFLLSTESFTICGRRQLEACRSLGVGPWNSFRRIALPMTLPAIGAGIALMGMEVLNEYGAVQLLGIPSLSAGIIEAWRIEGNPAGAVGLALITLCIVMVLLFGERRLRTRSRRWSEGVAGGESPAWKLSGLRALCAQALAAVPPFITLGIPLVWGGMNWQQLATGLTPELLLLTLRTLGLALGATLLAGLAALLLAVAKRWSRSRWLRAVTFLSGMGYAIPGAVLALALLVVGTPWQLSPILLLLWGYSDRFLAVSKGGIDAALERLSPSLDEAATGLGLRWPAVLRRIHLPLLRGPILVGSLLVFVDTVKELPLTFALRPFDFDTLAVRVFQYAGDEQLAAAVWPALMILVLGLIASSALVPRLDRDTE
;
A
#
# COMPACT_ATOMS: atom_id res chain seq x y z
N MET A 1 48.19 -29.08 -27.08
CA MET A 1 48.08 -27.62 -26.78
C MET A 1 46.66 -27.22 -27.16
N ALA A 2 45.79 -26.96 -26.19
CA ALA A 2 44.43 -26.51 -26.48
C ALA A 2 44.46 -25.06 -26.97
N ASP A 3 43.68 -24.76 -28.01
CA ASP A 3 43.62 -23.47 -28.69
C ASP A 3 43.27 -22.34 -27.68
N PRO A 4 44.03 -21.24 -27.63
CA PRO A 4 43.74 -20.10 -26.74
C PRO A 4 42.31 -19.54 -26.92
N LEU A 5 41.72 -19.70 -28.12
CA LEU A 5 40.35 -19.31 -28.41
C LEU A 5 39.31 -20.21 -27.70
N GLU A 6 39.56 -21.53 -27.62
CA GLU A 6 38.67 -22.46 -26.89
C GLU A 6 38.72 -22.22 -25.37
N GLN A 7 39.92 -21.93 -24.83
CA GLN A 7 40.05 -21.59 -23.40
C GLN A 7 39.36 -20.28 -23.05
N GLY A 8 39.39 -19.27 -23.93
CA GLY A 8 38.66 -18.01 -23.76
C GLY A 8 37.12 -18.21 -23.78
N VAL A 9 36.60 -19.03 -24.68
CA VAL A 9 35.17 -19.35 -24.79
C VAL A 9 34.69 -20.16 -23.59
N LEU A 10 35.47 -21.16 -23.15
CA LEU A 10 35.14 -21.97 -21.95
C LEU A 10 35.21 -21.15 -20.65
N ALA A 11 36.15 -20.22 -20.54
CA ALA A 11 36.23 -19.30 -19.39
C ALA A 11 35.06 -18.30 -19.38
N SER A 12 34.63 -17.81 -20.56
CA SER A 12 33.51 -16.89 -20.69
C SER A 12 32.16 -17.59 -20.37
N THR A 13 31.98 -18.83 -20.85
CA THR A 13 30.75 -19.61 -20.55
C THR A 13 30.66 -20.02 -19.08
N ARG A 14 31.78 -20.43 -18.44
CA ARG A 14 31.82 -20.71 -16.99
C ARG A 14 31.48 -19.47 -16.16
N SER A 15 31.96 -18.29 -16.52
CA SER A 15 31.69 -17.06 -15.81
C SER A 15 30.25 -16.57 -16.00
N LEU A 16 29.63 -16.83 -17.16
CA LEU A 16 28.22 -16.55 -17.41
C LEU A 16 27.27 -17.47 -16.60
N ILE A 17 27.63 -18.74 -16.51
CA ILE A 17 26.87 -19.74 -15.71
C ILE A 17 26.98 -19.40 -14.21
N SER A 18 28.18 -19.06 -13.73
CA SER A 18 28.41 -18.69 -12.33
C SER A 18 27.63 -17.41 -11.94
N GLY A 19 27.65 -16.39 -12.77
CA GLY A 19 26.94 -15.14 -12.51
C GLY A 19 25.39 -15.29 -12.47
N ARG A 20 24.84 -16.15 -13.32
CA ARG A 20 23.41 -16.49 -13.28
C ARG A 20 23.05 -17.31 -12.04
N PHE A 21 23.92 -18.21 -11.62
CA PHE A 21 23.70 -19.01 -10.40
C PHE A 21 23.57 -18.10 -9.17
N TRP A 22 24.49 -17.17 -8.95
CA TRP A 22 24.43 -16.24 -7.80
C TRP A 22 23.21 -15.31 -7.84
N LEU A 23 22.79 -14.88 -9.02
CA LEU A 23 21.60 -14.07 -9.19
C LEU A 23 20.34 -14.85 -8.78
N VAL A 24 20.22 -16.10 -9.23
CA VAL A 24 19.09 -16.97 -8.91
C VAL A 24 19.13 -17.36 -7.43
N ALA A 25 20.30 -17.71 -6.90
CA ALA A 25 20.46 -18.03 -5.48
C ALA A 25 20.08 -16.87 -4.58
N GLY A 26 20.50 -15.65 -4.91
CA GLY A 26 20.10 -14.44 -4.18
C GLY A 26 18.59 -14.17 -4.25
N ALA A 27 17.98 -14.37 -5.42
CA ALA A 27 16.53 -14.22 -5.56
C ALA A 27 15.74 -15.27 -4.74
N VAL A 28 16.23 -16.51 -4.72
CA VAL A 28 15.64 -17.58 -3.90
C VAL A 28 15.79 -17.28 -2.40
N ALA A 29 16.97 -16.80 -1.99
CA ALA A 29 17.20 -16.42 -0.60
C ALA A 29 16.27 -15.28 -0.15
N ILE A 30 16.12 -14.22 -0.96
CA ILE A 30 15.18 -13.12 -0.66
C ILE A 30 13.75 -13.65 -0.59
N ALA A 31 13.33 -14.47 -1.54
CA ALA A 31 11.98 -15.02 -1.55
C ALA A 31 11.73 -15.97 -0.38
N PHE A 32 12.74 -16.74 0.04
CA PHE A 32 12.67 -17.57 1.24
C PHE A 32 12.52 -16.69 2.50
N LEU A 33 13.33 -15.64 2.64
CA LEU A 33 13.21 -14.70 3.76
C LEU A 33 11.85 -14.01 3.80
N ALA A 34 11.29 -13.67 2.65
CA ALA A 34 9.96 -13.07 2.57
C ALA A 34 8.81 -14.05 2.92
N LEU A 35 8.98 -15.34 2.67
CA LEU A 35 7.96 -16.35 2.98
C LEU A 35 8.11 -16.94 4.37
N LEU A 36 9.30 -16.85 4.96
CA LEU A 36 9.65 -17.49 6.21
C LEU A 36 8.73 -17.08 7.38
N PRO A 37 8.36 -15.81 7.57
CA PRO A 37 7.42 -15.42 8.64
C PRO A 37 6.06 -16.12 8.49
N VAL A 38 5.51 -16.18 7.28
CA VAL A 38 4.21 -16.82 7.02
C VAL A 38 4.29 -18.33 7.26
N ILE A 39 5.37 -18.96 6.81
CA ILE A 39 5.60 -20.41 7.03
C ILE A 39 5.71 -20.70 8.52
N GLY A 40 6.43 -19.86 9.28
CA GLY A 40 6.56 -19.98 10.73
C GLY A 40 5.21 -19.85 11.45
N LEU A 41 4.41 -18.86 11.07
CA LEU A 41 3.07 -18.65 11.63
C LEU A 41 2.13 -19.84 11.33
N LEU A 42 2.16 -20.38 10.11
CA LEU A 42 1.37 -21.56 9.74
C LEU A 42 1.83 -22.79 10.50
N GLY A 43 3.14 -22.98 10.70
CA GLY A 43 3.71 -24.07 11.49
C GLY A 43 3.26 -24.00 12.95
N GLU A 44 3.31 -22.82 13.56
CA GLU A 44 2.84 -22.61 14.94
C GLU A 44 1.33 -22.87 15.07
N GLY A 45 0.54 -22.40 14.12
CA GLY A 45 -0.90 -22.66 14.08
C GLY A 45 -1.23 -24.14 13.98
N LEU A 46 -0.53 -24.88 13.13
CA LEU A 46 -0.71 -26.34 12.99
C LEU A 46 -0.32 -27.10 14.25
N SER A 47 0.78 -26.69 14.90
CA SER A 47 1.22 -27.28 16.18
C SER A 47 0.21 -27.01 17.31
N GLY A 48 -0.37 -25.79 17.35
CA GLY A 48 -1.42 -25.42 18.28
C GLY A 48 -2.70 -26.27 18.12
N VAL A 49 -3.11 -26.53 16.87
CA VAL A 49 -4.25 -27.42 16.57
C VAL A 49 -3.96 -28.86 17.01
N SER A 50 -2.77 -29.38 16.69
CA SER A 50 -2.39 -30.77 17.04
C SER A 50 -2.32 -31.00 18.55
N ASN A 51 -1.94 -29.98 19.32
CA ASN A 51 -1.80 -30.03 20.78
C ASN A 51 -3.12 -29.69 21.52
N GLY A 52 -4.23 -29.45 20.80
CA GLY A 52 -5.51 -29.11 21.40
C GLY A 52 -5.59 -27.69 22.03
N ASN A 53 -4.56 -26.87 21.82
CA ASN A 53 -4.45 -25.51 22.37
C ASN A 53 -5.07 -24.44 21.44
N ALA A 54 -5.53 -24.82 20.26
CA ALA A 54 -6.17 -23.90 19.30
C ALA A 54 -7.63 -23.67 19.72
N SER A 55 -7.85 -22.87 20.74
CA SER A 55 -9.19 -22.37 21.08
C SER A 55 -9.38 -20.96 20.50
N LEU A 56 -10.44 -20.78 19.72
CA LEU A 56 -10.91 -19.43 19.42
C LEU A 56 -11.25 -18.75 20.75
N ARG A 57 -10.71 -17.56 20.97
CA ARG A 57 -11.06 -16.74 22.12
C ARG A 57 -12.58 -16.54 22.16
N PRO A 58 -13.21 -16.48 23.35
CA PRO A 58 -14.64 -16.16 23.47
C PRO A 58 -15.02 -14.87 22.69
N ASP A 59 -14.12 -13.86 22.70
CA ASP A 59 -14.33 -12.57 22.03
C ASP A 59 -13.93 -12.58 20.54
N GLY A 60 -13.33 -13.66 20.04
CA GLY A 60 -12.88 -13.76 18.66
C GLY A 60 -14.00 -13.55 17.63
N LEU A 61 -15.23 -13.99 17.95
CA LEU A 61 -16.40 -13.77 17.10
C LEU A 61 -16.79 -12.29 17.04
N ILE A 62 -16.64 -11.55 18.14
CA ILE A 62 -16.94 -10.11 18.19
C ILE A 62 -15.93 -9.36 17.30
N GLN A 63 -14.64 -9.71 17.35
CA GLN A 63 -13.57 -9.12 16.54
C GLN A 63 -13.75 -9.46 15.05
N ILE A 64 -14.12 -10.70 14.72
CA ILE A 64 -14.45 -11.10 13.33
C ILE A 64 -15.64 -10.28 12.82
N ARG A 65 -16.74 -10.23 13.58
CA ARG A 65 -17.94 -9.48 13.23
C ARG A 65 -17.62 -7.99 13.05
N GLY A 66 -16.88 -7.40 13.97
CA GLY A 66 -16.48 -5.99 13.89
C GLY A 66 -15.65 -5.70 12.65
N THR A 67 -14.67 -6.55 12.34
CA THR A 67 -13.85 -6.44 11.13
C THR A 67 -14.68 -6.57 9.86
N VAL A 68 -15.59 -7.54 9.79
CA VAL A 68 -16.45 -7.74 8.62
C VAL A 68 -17.40 -6.56 8.42
N LEU A 69 -18.00 -6.04 9.47
CA LEU A 69 -18.87 -4.85 9.40
C LEU A 69 -18.10 -3.61 8.96
N LEU A 70 -16.91 -3.39 9.51
CA LEU A 70 -16.03 -2.29 9.11
C LEU A 70 -15.64 -2.43 7.64
N LEU A 71 -15.24 -3.62 7.21
CA LEU A 71 -14.86 -3.93 5.82
C LEU A 71 -16.01 -3.65 4.86
N LEU A 72 -17.22 -4.16 5.14
CA LEU A 72 -18.39 -3.96 4.29
C LEU A 72 -18.84 -2.51 4.25
N GLY A 73 -18.92 -1.84 5.40
CA GLY A 73 -19.32 -0.42 5.49
C GLY A 73 -18.32 0.49 4.75
N THR A 74 -17.02 0.31 4.98
CA THR A 74 -15.97 1.04 4.29
C THR A 74 -15.99 0.76 2.78
N SER A 75 -16.15 -0.50 2.39
CA SER A 75 -16.24 -0.91 0.97
C SER A 75 -17.40 -0.24 0.25
N LEU A 76 -18.55 -0.16 0.91
CA LEU A 76 -19.74 0.50 0.35
C LEU A 76 -19.51 2.02 0.22
N LEU A 77 -19.16 2.69 1.31
CA LEU A 77 -19.02 4.15 1.32
C LEU A 77 -17.82 4.62 0.47
N GLY A 78 -16.64 4.06 0.70
CA GLY A 78 -15.43 4.39 -0.04
C GLY A 78 -15.50 3.95 -1.50
N GLY A 79 -16.18 2.83 -1.79
CA GLY A 79 -16.47 2.37 -3.14
C GLY A 79 -17.33 3.35 -3.93
N VAL A 80 -18.38 3.89 -3.31
CA VAL A 80 -19.24 4.93 -3.92
C VAL A 80 -18.45 6.21 -4.15
N ILE A 81 -17.74 6.72 -3.13
CA ILE A 81 -16.93 7.95 -3.24
C ILE A 81 -15.88 7.81 -4.35
N GLY A 82 -15.09 6.73 -4.33
CA GLY A 82 -14.03 6.49 -5.28
C GLY A 82 -14.54 6.34 -6.72
N THR A 83 -15.62 5.59 -6.91
CA THR A 83 -16.24 5.39 -8.23
C THR A 83 -16.85 6.68 -8.78
N ALA A 84 -17.57 7.44 -7.94
CA ALA A 84 -18.19 8.72 -8.36
C ALA A 84 -17.13 9.74 -8.77
N ASN A 85 -16.08 9.93 -7.95
CA ASN A 85 -14.97 10.82 -8.26
C ASN A 85 -14.17 10.31 -9.47
N GLY A 86 -13.97 8.99 -9.60
CA GLY A 86 -13.34 8.38 -10.76
C GLY A 86 -14.06 8.71 -12.05
N TRP A 87 -15.38 8.55 -12.09
CA TRP A 87 -16.20 8.93 -13.26
C TRP A 87 -16.17 10.42 -13.57
N LEU A 88 -16.37 11.27 -12.54
CA LEU A 88 -16.39 12.73 -12.71
C LEU A 88 -15.07 13.25 -13.26
N LEU A 89 -13.96 12.79 -12.68
CA LEU A 89 -12.63 13.27 -13.05
C LEU A 89 -12.06 12.59 -14.31
N ALA A 90 -12.59 11.45 -14.75
CA ALA A 90 -12.25 10.84 -16.03
C ALA A 90 -13.03 11.44 -17.21
N ASN A 91 -14.37 11.57 -17.09
CA ASN A 91 -15.26 11.77 -18.21
C ASN A 91 -16.02 13.12 -18.20
N CYS A 92 -15.86 13.97 -17.18
CA CYS A 92 -16.50 15.28 -17.12
C CYS A 92 -15.46 16.40 -17.13
N ARG A 93 -15.78 17.52 -17.83
CA ARG A 93 -14.96 18.74 -17.86
C ARG A 93 -15.66 19.83 -17.06
N PHE A 94 -14.99 20.34 -16.03
CA PHE A 94 -15.43 21.44 -15.18
C PHE A 94 -14.21 22.20 -14.64
N PRO A 95 -14.34 23.45 -14.18
CA PRO A 95 -13.24 24.25 -13.66
C PRO A 95 -12.55 23.54 -12.48
N GLY A 96 -11.21 23.62 -12.41
CA GLY A 96 -10.43 23.02 -11.32
C GLY A 96 -10.24 21.50 -11.38
N ARG A 97 -10.77 20.80 -12.40
CA ARG A 97 -10.68 19.34 -12.56
C ARG A 97 -9.25 18.80 -12.39
N ARG A 98 -8.24 19.47 -12.99
CA ARG A 98 -6.84 19.02 -12.94
C ARG A 98 -6.32 18.98 -11.51
N TRP A 99 -6.55 20.04 -10.75
CA TRP A 99 -6.14 20.14 -9.35
C TRP A 99 -6.90 19.16 -8.45
N LEU A 100 -8.20 19.02 -8.67
CA LEU A 100 -9.02 18.06 -7.92
C LEU A 100 -8.63 16.63 -8.20
N ARG A 101 -8.16 16.29 -9.40
CA ARG A 101 -7.65 14.96 -9.71
C ARG A 101 -6.40 14.62 -8.90
N ILE A 102 -5.50 15.58 -8.73
CA ILE A 102 -4.31 15.42 -7.90
C ILE A 102 -4.71 15.35 -6.41
N ALA A 103 -5.63 16.22 -6.00
CA ALA A 103 -6.11 16.25 -4.62
C ALA A 103 -6.71 14.91 -4.14
N GLN A 104 -7.28 14.10 -5.05
CA GLN A 104 -7.78 12.75 -4.68
C GLN A 104 -6.69 11.82 -4.11
N LEU A 105 -5.41 12.12 -4.32
CA LEU A 105 -4.29 11.31 -3.80
C LEU A 105 -3.85 11.74 -2.40
N ILE A 106 -4.23 12.94 -1.96
CA ILE A 106 -3.86 13.50 -0.64
C ILE A 106 -4.23 12.55 0.52
N PRO A 107 -5.43 11.92 0.53
CA PRO A 107 -5.80 11.02 1.62
C PRO A 107 -4.86 9.84 1.82
N LEU A 108 -4.14 9.39 0.78
CA LEU A 108 -3.15 8.31 0.91
C LEU A 108 -1.93 8.72 1.75
N ALA A 109 -1.63 10.01 1.80
CA ALA A 109 -0.54 10.55 2.63
C ALA A 109 -0.95 10.73 4.10
N ASN A 110 -2.26 10.81 4.38
CA ASN A 110 -2.78 11.01 5.73
C ASN A 110 -3.16 9.67 6.38
N PRO A 111 -2.50 9.26 7.49
CA PRO A 111 -2.88 8.05 8.19
C PRO A 111 -4.30 8.13 8.77
N SER A 112 -5.05 7.02 8.72
CA SER A 112 -6.42 6.92 9.26
C SER A 112 -6.48 7.20 10.76
N TYR A 113 -5.49 6.74 11.54
CA TYR A 113 -5.42 7.01 12.97
C TYR A 113 -5.21 8.50 13.28
N LEU A 114 -4.55 9.25 12.40
CA LEU A 114 -4.39 10.69 12.58
C LEU A 114 -5.72 11.42 12.37
N LEU A 115 -6.48 11.07 11.33
CA LEU A 115 -7.81 11.62 11.13
C LEU A 115 -8.75 11.24 12.29
N ALA A 116 -8.68 9.99 12.78
CA ALA A 116 -9.45 9.55 13.94
C ALA A 116 -9.11 10.35 15.19
N ALA A 117 -7.82 10.50 15.52
CA ALA A 117 -7.34 11.25 16.68
C ALA A 117 -7.80 12.72 16.63
N THR A 118 -7.64 13.38 15.47
CA THR A 118 -8.06 14.78 15.31
C THR A 118 -9.58 14.96 15.44
N LEU A 119 -10.36 14.02 14.93
CA LEU A 119 -11.83 14.05 15.09
C LEU A 119 -12.25 13.83 16.55
N VAL A 120 -11.62 12.89 17.25
CA VAL A 120 -11.88 12.61 18.66
C VAL A 120 -11.57 13.85 19.51
N ASP A 121 -10.46 14.53 19.28
CA ASP A 121 -10.07 15.74 20.02
C ASP A 121 -11.04 16.89 19.76
N ILE A 122 -11.32 17.22 18.50
CA ILE A 122 -12.29 18.25 18.14
C ILE A 122 -13.68 17.92 18.72
N GLY A 123 -14.11 16.66 18.62
CA GLY A 123 -15.38 16.22 19.20
C GLY A 123 -15.43 16.41 20.70
N SER A 124 -14.34 16.11 21.41
CA SER A 124 -14.28 16.27 22.87
C SER A 124 -14.42 17.74 23.30
N LEU A 125 -13.86 18.68 22.53
CA LEU A 125 -14.00 20.12 22.77
C LEU A 125 -15.45 20.62 22.61
N GLU A 126 -16.20 19.99 21.71
CA GLU A 126 -17.62 20.32 21.43
C GLU A 126 -18.60 19.45 22.26
N GLY A 127 -18.10 18.60 23.15
CA GLY A 127 -18.93 17.68 23.93
C GLY A 127 -19.56 16.54 23.11
N ILE A 128 -19.03 16.24 21.94
CA ILE A 128 -19.49 15.18 21.03
C ILE A 128 -18.59 13.96 21.16
N THR A 129 -19.16 12.83 21.53
CA THR A 129 -18.40 11.56 21.59
C THR A 129 -18.25 10.97 20.20
N ILE A 130 -17.00 10.97 19.69
CA ILE A 130 -16.65 10.40 18.39
C ILE A 130 -16.04 9.00 18.62
N THR A 131 -16.90 7.99 18.70
CA THR A 131 -16.52 6.58 18.89
C THR A 131 -17.45 5.64 18.12
N GLY A 132 -17.05 4.40 17.96
CA GLY A 132 -17.85 3.32 17.43
C GLY A 132 -17.79 3.13 15.92
N MET A 133 -18.50 2.10 15.46
CA MET A 133 -18.45 1.56 14.11
C MET A 133 -18.76 2.60 13.00
N GLY A 134 -19.74 3.47 13.23
CA GLY A 134 -20.15 4.48 12.23
C GLY A 134 -19.02 5.45 11.89
N TRP A 135 -18.36 6.00 12.91
CA TRP A 135 -17.21 6.88 12.73
C TRP A 135 -16.02 6.14 12.11
N GLY A 136 -15.79 4.88 12.50
CA GLY A 136 -14.75 4.07 11.88
C GLY A 136 -14.97 3.86 10.39
N ILE A 137 -16.19 3.56 9.96
CA ILE A 137 -16.53 3.44 8.54
C ILE A 137 -16.27 4.74 7.79
N VAL A 138 -16.64 5.89 8.36
CA VAL A 138 -16.42 7.21 7.73
C VAL A 138 -14.93 7.53 7.61
N VAL A 139 -14.16 7.39 8.71
CA VAL A 139 -12.71 7.63 8.71
C VAL A 139 -12.00 6.74 7.71
N MET A 140 -12.28 5.43 7.75
CA MET A 140 -11.66 4.47 6.84
C MET A 140 -12.06 4.72 5.38
N ALA A 141 -13.32 5.03 5.11
CA ALA A 141 -13.77 5.33 3.75
C ALA A 141 -13.09 6.59 3.20
N LEU A 142 -12.97 7.66 4.00
CA LEU A 142 -12.35 8.92 3.57
C LEU A 142 -10.82 8.81 3.35
N THR A 143 -10.14 7.93 4.07
CA THR A 143 -8.69 7.74 3.91
C THR A 143 -8.32 6.73 2.84
N THR A 144 -9.20 5.74 2.56
CA THR A 144 -8.88 4.61 1.67
C THR A 144 -9.62 4.61 0.32
N TYR A 145 -10.65 5.47 0.11
CA TYR A 145 -11.33 5.55 -1.20
C TYR A 145 -10.40 5.81 -2.41
N PRO A 146 -9.21 6.45 -2.26
CA PRO A 146 -8.32 6.67 -3.39
C PRO A 146 -7.88 5.38 -4.09
N TYR A 147 -7.87 4.22 -3.42
CA TYR A 147 -7.60 2.93 -4.08
C TYR A 147 -8.64 2.61 -5.15
N VAL A 148 -9.93 2.82 -4.81
CA VAL A 148 -11.02 2.65 -5.77
C VAL A 148 -10.99 3.74 -6.84
N PHE A 149 -10.73 5.00 -6.44
CA PHE A 149 -10.61 6.13 -7.35
C PHE A 149 -9.56 5.89 -8.43
N LEU A 150 -8.35 5.47 -8.07
CA LEU A 150 -7.25 5.25 -9.01
C LEU A 150 -7.60 4.21 -10.07
N LEU A 151 -8.04 3.01 -9.63
CA LEU A 151 -8.34 1.91 -10.55
C LEU A 151 -9.60 2.18 -11.40
N SER A 152 -10.61 2.81 -10.82
CA SER A 152 -11.82 3.17 -11.56
C SER A 152 -11.56 4.28 -12.58
N THR A 153 -10.76 5.31 -12.22
CA THR A 153 -10.40 6.41 -13.13
C THR A 153 -9.63 5.89 -14.35
N GLU A 154 -8.61 5.04 -14.13
CA GLU A 154 -7.86 4.40 -15.21
C GLU A 154 -8.80 3.61 -16.12
N SER A 155 -9.66 2.78 -15.52
CA SER A 155 -10.63 1.98 -16.29
C SER A 155 -11.64 2.85 -17.07
N PHE A 156 -12.18 3.92 -16.47
CA PHE A 156 -13.10 4.84 -17.15
C PHE A 156 -12.45 5.60 -18.30
N THR A 157 -11.15 5.82 -18.30
CA THR A 157 -10.44 6.48 -19.41
C THR A 157 -10.20 5.53 -20.59
N ILE A 158 -10.07 4.24 -20.35
CA ILE A 158 -9.68 3.24 -21.35
C ILE A 158 -10.88 2.41 -21.81
N CYS A 159 -11.66 1.86 -20.86
CA CYS A 159 -12.75 0.95 -21.15
C CYS A 159 -13.98 1.66 -21.72
N GLY A 160 -14.54 1.08 -22.79
CA GLY A 160 -15.80 1.56 -23.37
C GLY A 160 -15.73 2.90 -24.10
N ARG A 161 -14.54 3.37 -24.44
CA ARG A 161 -14.36 4.66 -25.11
C ARG A 161 -15.18 4.80 -26.38
N ARG A 162 -15.13 3.84 -27.30
CA ARG A 162 -15.92 3.84 -28.53
C ARG A 162 -17.42 3.85 -28.25
N GLN A 163 -17.87 3.11 -27.25
CA GLN A 163 -19.26 3.05 -26.81
C GLN A 163 -19.72 4.39 -26.21
N LEU A 164 -18.84 5.05 -25.41
CA LEU A 164 -19.12 6.36 -24.84
C LEU A 164 -19.15 7.46 -25.92
N GLU A 165 -18.29 7.38 -26.94
CA GLU A 165 -18.32 8.25 -28.12
C GLU A 165 -19.63 8.09 -28.90
N ALA A 166 -20.07 6.85 -29.14
CA ALA A 166 -21.36 6.56 -29.76
C ALA A 166 -22.54 7.08 -28.91
N CYS A 167 -22.53 6.91 -27.61
CA CYS A 167 -23.55 7.49 -26.73
C CYS A 167 -23.62 9.00 -26.85
N ARG A 168 -22.47 9.65 -26.88
CA ARG A 168 -22.40 11.11 -27.02
C ARG A 168 -22.91 11.60 -28.35
N SER A 169 -22.56 10.93 -29.47
CA SER A 169 -23.06 11.27 -30.81
C SER A 169 -24.58 11.08 -30.95
N LEU A 170 -25.15 10.14 -30.18
CA LEU A 170 -26.59 9.91 -30.08
C LEU A 170 -27.30 10.82 -29.06
N GLY A 171 -26.59 11.80 -28.46
CA GLY A 171 -27.17 12.73 -27.49
C GLY A 171 -27.47 12.14 -26.11
N VAL A 172 -26.96 10.93 -25.81
CA VAL A 172 -27.18 10.29 -24.49
C VAL A 172 -26.40 11.06 -23.41
N GLY A 173 -27.09 11.48 -22.37
CA GLY A 173 -26.50 12.25 -21.28
C GLY A 173 -25.50 11.44 -20.43
N PRO A 174 -24.66 12.15 -19.63
CA PRO A 174 -23.56 11.54 -18.87
C PRO A 174 -24.02 10.46 -17.88
N TRP A 175 -25.15 10.67 -17.20
CA TRP A 175 -25.69 9.74 -16.21
C TRP A 175 -26.13 8.40 -16.82
N ASN A 176 -26.84 8.45 -17.95
CA ASN A 176 -27.26 7.24 -18.66
C ASN A 176 -26.08 6.48 -19.24
N SER A 177 -25.09 7.20 -19.79
CA SER A 177 -23.83 6.61 -20.30
C SER A 177 -23.03 5.97 -19.17
N PHE A 178 -22.96 6.61 -18.00
CA PHE A 178 -22.34 6.04 -16.79
C PHE A 178 -23.03 4.73 -16.39
N ARG A 179 -24.33 4.79 -16.10
CA ARG A 179 -25.05 3.65 -15.50
C ARG A 179 -25.14 2.44 -16.43
N ARG A 180 -25.35 2.65 -17.74
CA ARG A 180 -25.62 1.57 -18.69
C ARG A 180 -24.39 0.99 -19.34
N ILE A 181 -23.30 1.76 -19.45
CA ILE A 181 -22.10 1.35 -20.18
C ILE A 181 -20.87 1.42 -19.31
N ALA A 182 -20.49 2.60 -18.83
CA ALA A 182 -19.22 2.78 -18.14
C ALA A 182 -19.12 1.97 -16.85
N LEU A 183 -20.14 2.06 -15.98
CA LEU A 183 -20.16 1.35 -14.70
C LEU A 183 -20.07 -0.18 -14.87
N PRO A 184 -20.90 -0.87 -15.71
CA PRO A 184 -20.79 -2.31 -15.89
C PRO A 184 -19.41 -2.76 -16.43
N MET A 185 -18.82 -1.98 -17.34
CA MET A 185 -17.50 -2.28 -17.90
C MET A 185 -16.37 -2.07 -16.89
N THR A 186 -16.53 -1.13 -15.96
CA THR A 186 -15.53 -0.77 -14.95
C THR A 186 -15.68 -1.57 -13.65
N LEU A 187 -16.78 -2.30 -13.45
CA LEU A 187 -17.00 -3.12 -12.23
C LEU A 187 -15.81 -3.99 -11.82
N PRO A 188 -15.08 -4.66 -12.73
CA PRO A 188 -13.90 -5.44 -12.33
C PRO A 188 -12.78 -4.58 -11.75
N ALA A 189 -12.57 -3.36 -12.27
CA ALA A 189 -11.56 -2.43 -11.75
C ALA A 189 -11.99 -1.83 -10.40
N ILE A 190 -13.28 -1.50 -10.26
CA ILE A 190 -13.87 -1.05 -8.99
C ILE A 190 -13.72 -2.15 -7.93
N GLY A 191 -14.06 -3.40 -8.26
CA GLY A 191 -13.92 -4.53 -7.35
C GLY A 191 -12.47 -4.79 -6.93
N ALA A 192 -11.50 -4.62 -7.84
CA ALA A 192 -10.08 -4.69 -7.51
C ALA A 192 -9.67 -3.55 -6.57
N GLY A 193 -10.17 -2.34 -6.77
CA GLY A 193 -9.97 -1.20 -5.87
C GLY A 193 -10.55 -1.43 -4.48
N ILE A 194 -11.76 -1.99 -4.42
CA ILE A 194 -12.41 -2.37 -3.15
C ILE A 194 -11.59 -3.44 -2.41
N ALA A 195 -11.03 -4.42 -3.12
CA ALA A 195 -10.21 -5.43 -2.49
C ALA A 195 -8.90 -4.85 -1.92
N LEU A 196 -8.24 -3.92 -2.63
CA LEU A 196 -7.07 -3.20 -2.10
C LEU A 196 -7.43 -2.35 -0.88
N MET A 197 -8.54 -1.61 -0.95
CA MET A 197 -9.08 -0.85 0.18
C MET A 197 -9.37 -1.78 1.37
N GLY A 198 -9.94 -2.95 1.13
CA GLY A 198 -10.22 -3.95 2.16
C GLY A 198 -8.96 -4.50 2.85
N MET A 199 -7.86 -4.69 2.10
CA MET A 199 -6.58 -5.07 2.69
C MET A 199 -6.05 -3.98 3.63
N GLU A 200 -6.24 -2.70 3.29
CA GLU A 200 -5.86 -1.58 4.15
C GLU A 200 -6.73 -1.51 5.42
N VAL A 201 -8.04 -1.75 5.30
CA VAL A 201 -8.95 -1.85 6.45
C VAL A 201 -8.54 -2.97 7.41
N LEU A 202 -8.16 -4.14 6.88
CA LEU A 202 -7.66 -5.26 7.70
C LEU A 202 -6.33 -4.95 8.38
N ASN A 203 -5.54 -4.07 7.80
CA ASN A 203 -4.27 -3.63 8.37
C ASN A 203 -4.45 -2.56 9.45
N GLU A 204 -5.59 -1.89 9.49
CA GLU A 204 -5.79 -0.76 10.40
C GLU A 204 -5.86 -1.22 11.86
N TYR A 205 -5.03 -0.58 12.68
CA TYR A 205 -4.97 -0.80 14.13
C TYR A 205 -5.28 0.48 14.90
N GLY A 206 -4.66 1.60 14.53
CA GLY A 206 -4.69 2.82 15.32
C GLY A 206 -6.08 3.47 15.36
N ALA A 207 -6.72 3.66 14.21
CA ALA A 207 -8.05 4.25 14.15
C ALA A 207 -9.11 3.37 14.81
N VAL A 208 -9.04 2.04 14.61
CA VAL A 208 -10.01 1.11 15.24
C VAL A 208 -9.86 1.08 16.76
N GLN A 209 -8.63 1.15 17.27
CA GLN A 209 -8.36 1.21 18.70
C GLN A 209 -8.87 2.52 19.32
N LEU A 210 -8.54 3.66 18.71
CA LEU A 210 -8.98 4.99 19.18
C LEU A 210 -10.51 5.16 19.16
N LEU A 211 -11.18 4.54 18.20
CA LEU A 211 -12.64 4.61 18.07
C LEU A 211 -13.37 3.49 18.82
N GLY A 212 -12.66 2.63 19.55
CA GLY A 212 -13.24 1.54 20.33
C GLY A 212 -13.94 0.47 19.47
N ILE A 213 -13.40 0.15 18.30
CA ILE A 213 -13.99 -0.82 17.38
C ILE A 213 -13.30 -2.19 17.57
N PRO A 214 -14.04 -3.24 17.90
CA PRO A 214 -13.49 -4.59 17.97
C PRO A 214 -13.06 -5.03 16.57
N SER A 215 -11.75 -5.27 16.39
CA SER A 215 -11.18 -5.70 15.12
C SER A 215 -10.17 -6.81 15.31
N LEU A 216 -9.91 -7.59 14.22
CA LEU A 216 -8.92 -8.66 14.25
C LEU A 216 -7.51 -8.11 14.51
N SER A 217 -7.14 -6.96 13.92
CA SER A 217 -5.83 -6.34 14.14
C SER A 217 -5.62 -5.92 15.59
N ALA A 218 -6.63 -5.32 16.23
CA ALA A 218 -6.61 -4.97 17.65
C ALA A 218 -6.56 -6.22 18.52
N GLY A 219 -7.39 -7.21 18.23
CA GLY A 219 -7.44 -8.46 18.99
C GLY A 219 -6.15 -9.28 18.95
N ILE A 220 -5.41 -9.27 17.84
CA ILE A 220 -4.10 -9.93 17.75
C ILE A 220 -3.11 -9.28 18.71
N ILE A 221 -3.02 -7.95 18.72
CA ILE A 221 -2.09 -7.21 19.58
C ILE A 221 -2.50 -7.33 21.04
N GLU A 222 -3.78 -7.25 21.34
CA GLU A 222 -4.34 -7.41 22.69
C GLU A 222 -4.04 -8.80 23.26
N ALA A 223 -4.41 -9.86 22.53
CA ALA A 223 -4.15 -11.24 22.93
C ALA A 223 -2.68 -11.50 23.22
N TRP A 224 -1.82 -10.96 22.36
CA TRP A 224 -0.40 -11.24 22.50
C TRP A 224 0.30 -10.35 23.54
N ARG A 225 0.12 -9.01 23.52
CA ARG A 225 0.87 -8.08 24.40
C ARG A 225 0.23 -7.84 25.75
N ILE A 226 -1.09 -7.86 25.84
CA ILE A 226 -1.82 -7.51 27.07
C ILE A 226 -2.15 -8.78 27.86
N GLU A 227 -2.68 -9.80 27.19
CA GLU A 227 -3.15 -11.02 27.86
C GLU A 227 -2.08 -12.10 27.96
N GLY A 228 -0.94 -11.97 27.25
CA GLY A 228 0.09 -12.99 27.22
C GLY A 228 -0.40 -14.33 26.65
N ASN A 229 -1.37 -14.29 25.70
CA ASN A 229 -1.94 -15.47 25.06
C ASN A 229 -1.49 -15.57 23.58
N PRO A 230 -0.29 -16.11 23.30
CA PRO A 230 0.21 -16.23 21.93
C PRO A 230 -0.63 -17.18 21.07
N ALA A 231 -1.22 -18.24 21.65
CA ALA A 231 -2.04 -19.20 20.90
C ALA A 231 -3.33 -18.54 20.39
N GLY A 232 -3.99 -17.71 21.22
CA GLY A 232 -5.15 -16.91 20.79
C GLY A 232 -4.80 -15.90 19.71
N ALA A 233 -3.65 -15.23 19.82
CA ALA A 233 -3.16 -14.30 18.81
C ALA A 233 -2.89 -14.99 17.46
N VAL A 234 -2.27 -16.17 17.47
CA VAL A 234 -2.02 -16.99 16.26
C VAL A 234 -3.34 -17.40 15.61
N GLY A 235 -4.34 -17.82 16.40
CA GLY A 235 -5.68 -18.17 15.88
C GLY A 235 -6.33 -17.00 15.12
N LEU A 236 -6.34 -15.80 15.71
CA LEU A 236 -6.86 -14.58 15.07
C LEU A 236 -6.05 -14.18 13.82
N ALA A 237 -4.72 -14.34 13.88
CA ALA A 237 -3.83 -14.05 12.77
C ALA A 237 -4.10 -14.97 11.57
N LEU A 238 -4.33 -16.26 11.79
CA LEU A 238 -4.69 -17.21 10.73
C LEU A 238 -6.05 -16.90 10.09
N ILE A 239 -7.05 -16.52 10.89
CA ILE A 239 -8.35 -16.07 10.36
C ILE A 239 -8.17 -14.82 9.50
N THR A 240 -7.40 -13.85 9.99
CA THR A 240 -7.08 -12.64 9.22
C THR A 240 -6.39 -12.96 7.92
N LEU A 241 -5.41 -13.87 7.93
CA LEU A 241 -4.71 -14.34 6.73
C LEU A 241 -5.66 -15.01 5.73
N CYS A 242 -6.63 -15.81 6.19
CA CYS A 242 -7.66 -16.40 5.31
C CYS A 242 -8.50 -15.31 4.61
N ILE A 243 -8.96 -14.28 5.35
CA ILE A 243 -9.71 -13.16 4.77
C ILE A 243 -8.87 -12.41 3.74
N VAL A 244 -7.61 -12.11 4.08
CA VAL A 244 -6.65 -11.48 3.17
C VAL A 244 -6.45 -12.28 1.89
N MET A 245 -6.30 -13.61 2.00
CA MET A 245 -6.17 -14.48 0.82
C MET A 245 -7.39 -14.40 -0.09
N VAL A 246 -8.59 -14.38 0.47
CA VAL A 246 -9.84 -14.23 -0.31
C VAL A 246 -9.83 -12.87 -1.06
N LEU A 247 -9.47 -11.78 -0.38
CA LEU A 247 -9.38 -10.46 -1.00
C LEU A 247 -8.29 -10.41 -2.09
N LEU A 248 -7.11 -10.96 -1.83
CA LEU A 248 -5.99 -10.98 -2.76
C LEU A 248 -6.31 -11.78 -4.04
N PHE A 249 -6.91 -12.98 -3.90
CA PHE A 249 -7.33 -13.77 -5.05
C PHE A 249 -8.48 -13.10 -5.81
N GLY A 250 -9.41 -12.47 -5.09
CA GLY A 250 -10.49 -11.66 -5.67
C GLY A 250 -9.94 -10.49 -6.49
N GLU A 251 -9.04 -9.68 -5.92
CA GLU A 251 -8.37 -8.57 -6.59
C GLU A 251 -7.70 -9.01 -7.90
N ARG A 252 -6.90 -10.07 -7.83
CA ARG A 252 -6.18 -10.58 -9.01
C ARG A 252 -7.12 -11.05 -10.11
N ARG A 253 -8.15 -11.81 -9.74
CA ARG A 253 -9.15 -12.29 -10.70
C ARG A 253 -9.89 -11.14 -11.38
N LEU A 254 -10.22 -10.10 -10.61
CA LEU A 254 -10.89 -8.91 -11.12
C LEU A 254 -9.95 -8.06 -11.98
N ARG A 255 -8.70 -7.85 -11.56
CA ARG A 255 -7.70 -7.10 -12.33
C ARG A 255 -7.36 -7.77 -13.67
N THR A 256 -7.22 -9.08 -13.72
CA THR A 256 -7.01 -9.79 -14.99
C THR A 256 -8.21 -9.68 -15.92
N ARG A 257 -9.42 -9.63 -15.36
CA ARG A 257 -10.65 -9.42 -16.13
C ARG A 257 -10.74 -7.99 -16.68
N SER A 258 -10.37 -6.99 -15.89
CA SER A 258 -10.33 -5.58 -16.32
C SER A 258 -9.34 -5.37 -17.47
N ARG A 259 -8.13 -5.94 -17.40
CA ARG A 259 -7.11 -5.81 -18.46
C ARG A 259 -7.56 -6.36 -19.81
N ARG A 260 -8.33 -7.44 -19.85
CA ARG A 260 -8.87 -8.01 -21.12
C ARG A 260 -9.82 -7.07 -21.84
N TRP A 261 -10.47 -6.14 -21.13
CA TRP A 261 -11.38 -5.16 -21.74
C TRP A 261 -10.66 -3.90 -22.23
N SER A 262 -9.40 -3.69 -21.82
CA SER A 262 -8.57 -2.55 -22.23
C SER A 262 -7.63 -2.83 -23.41
N GLU A 263 -7.48 -4.10 -23.83
CA GLU A 263 -6.66 -4.48 -24.98
C GLU A 263 -7.30 -3.98 -26.29
N GLY A 264 -6.66 -3.02 -26.95
CA GLY A 264 -7.05 -2.57 -28.30
C GLY A 264 -7.40 -1.09 -28.45
N VAL A 265 -7.27 -0.26 -27.43
CA VAL A 265 -7.52 1.19 -27.54
C VAL A 265 -6.20 1.96 -27.43
N ALA A 266 -5.58 2.25 -28.57
CA ALA A 266 -4.43 3.15 -28.63
C ALA A 266 -4.89 4.61 -28.66
N GLY A 267 -4.29 5.42 -27.80
CA GLY A 267 -4.16 6.88 -27.83
C GLY A 267 -5.35 7.77 -28.17
N GLY A 268 -5.60 8.76 -27.34
CA GLY A 268 -6.51 9.87 -27.58
C GLY A 268 -7.33 10.24 -26.32
N GLU A 269 -7.83 11.47 -26.25
CA GLU A 269 -8.65 11.94 -25.12
C GLU A 269 -10.01 11.21 -25.05
N SER A 270 -10.40 10.80 -23.81
CA SER A 270 -11.75 10.28 -23.54
C SER A 270 -12.83 11.31 -23.86
N PRO A 271 -14.00 10.87 -24.37
CA PRO A 271 -15.12 11.78 -24.57
C PRO A 271 -15.52 12.40 -23.23
N ALA A 272 -15.48 13.72 -23.14
CA ALA A 272 -15.78 14.42 -21.90
C ALA A 272 -17.05 15.27 -22.04
N TRP A 273 -17.95 15.16 -21.04
CA TRP A 273 -19.14 16.00 -20.94
C TRP A 273 -18.79 17.31 -20.24
N LYS A 274 -19.07 18.45 -20.89
CA LYS A 274 -18.93 19.76 -20.26
C LYS A 274 -20.03 19.97 -19.25
N LEU A 275 -19.66 20.20 -17.99
CA LEU A 275 -20.58 20.58 -16.92
C LEU A 275 -20.49 22.10 -16.72
N SER A 276 -21.65 22.75 -16.57
CA SER A 276 -21.78 24.19 -16.36
C SER A 276 -22.77 24.51 -15.24
N GLY A 277 -22.70 25.71 -14.68
CA GLY A 277 -23.59 26.18 -13.62
C GLY A 277 -23.61 25.27 -12.39
N LEU A 278 -24.77 25.00 -11.84
CA LEU A 278 -24.96 24.21 -10.62
C LEU A 278 -24.37 22.79 -10.74
N ARG A 279 -24.44 22.17 -11.93
CA ARG A 279 -23.86 20.82 -12.14
C ARG A 279 -22.34 20.82 -12.00
N ALA A 280 -21.66 21.87 -12.46
CA ALA A 280 -20.22 22.02 -12.26
C ALA A 280 -19.87 22.25 -10.79
N LEU A 281 -20.65 23.07 -10.08
CA LEU A 281 -20.47 23.31 -8.65
C LEU A 281 -20.66 22.04 -7.81
N CYS A 282 -21.72 21.26 -8.08
CA CYS A 282 -21.93 19.97 -7.41
C CYS A 282 -20.78 18.99 -7.69
N ALA A 283 -20.26 18.94 -8.92
CA ALA A 283 -19.13 18.08 -9.28
C ALA A 283 -17.85 18.53 -8.56
N GLN A 284 -17.59 19.83 -8.47
CA GLN A 284 -16.47 20.39 -7.71
C GLN A 284 -16.59 20.06 -6.22
N ALA A 285 -17.76 20.28 -5.63
CA ALA A 285 -17.99 19.98 -4.21
C ALA A 285 -17.79 18.48 -3.91
N LEU A 286 -18.39 17.59 -4.73
CA LEU A 286 -18.23 16.15 -4.54
C LEU A 286 -16.78 15.70 -4.65
N ALA A 287 -16.01 16.26 -5.57
CA ALA A 287 -14.60 15.95 -5.74
C ALA A 287 -13.69 16.62 -4.70
N ALA A 288 -14.07 17.79 -4.16
CA ALA A 288 -13.27 18.52 -3.18
C ALA A 288 -13.48 18.02 -1.74
N VAL A 289 -14.71 17.65 -1.37
CA VAL A 289 -15.06 17.32 0.02
C VAL A 289 -14.18 16.23 0.64
N PRO A 290 -13.97 15.05 0.04
CA PRO A 290 -13.17 14.01 0.68
C PRO A 290 -11.71 14.40 0.95
N PRO A 291 -10.93 14.92 -0.02
CA PRO A 291 -9.55 15.35 0.26
C PRO A 291 -9.49 16.57 1.21
N PHE A 292 -10.52 17.43 1.19
CA PHE A 292 -10.58 18.58 2.07
C PHE A 292 -10.85 18.18 3.53
N ILE A 293 -11.68 17.19 3.76
CA ILE A 293 -11.92 16.64 5.11
C ILE A 293 -10.64 15.98 5.62
N THR A 294 -10.02 15.12 4.82
CA THR A 294 -8.86 14.33 5.27
C THR A 294 -7.61 15.17 5.54
N LEU A 295 -7.40 16.25 4.81
CA LEU A 295 -6.27 17.16 5.03
C LEU A 295 -6.66 18.36 5.90
N GLY A 296 -7.81 18.95 5.63
CA GLY A 296 -8.26 20.20 6.25
C GLY A 296 -8.52 20.05 7.76
N ILE A 297 -9.15 18.93 8.17
CA ILE A 297 -9.41 18.69 9.61
C ILE A 297 -8.10 18.63 10.42
N PRO A 298 -7.09 17.82 10.06
CA PRO A 298 -5.81 17.83 10.78
C PRO A 298 -5.08 19.18 10.75
N LEU A 299 -5.18 19.94 9.65
CA LEU A 299 -4.56 21.27 9.57
C LEU A 299 -5.28 22.30 10.47
N VAL A 300 -6.63 22.30 10.48
CA VAL A 300 -7.41 23.16 11.38
C VAL A 300 -7.11 22.79 12.83
N TRP A 301 -7.10 21.51 13.15
CA TRP A 301 -6.74 21.01 14.47
C TRP A 301 -5.32 21.46 14.89
N GLY A 302 -4.33 21.35 14.00
CA GLY A 302 -3.00 21.88 14.24
C GLY A 302 -3.01 23.38 14.51
N GLY A 303 -3.80 24.15 13.76
CA GLY A 303 -3.98 25.59 13.97
C GLY A 303 -4.66 25.94 15.31
N MET A 304 -5.64 25.14 15.75
CA MET A 304 -6.27 25.32 17.07
C MET A 304 -5.28 25.12 18.22
N ASN A 305 -4.30 24.23 18.03
CA ASN A 305 -3.25 23.94 19.00
C ASN A 305 -1.94 24.74 18.74
N TRP A 306 -2.04 25.98 18.22
CA TRP A 306 -0.89 26.80 17.83
C TRP A 306 0.12 27.06 18.96
N GLN A 307 -0.34 27.08 20.23
CA GLN A 307 0.53 27.24 21.40
C GLN A 307 1.51 26.07 21.53
N GLN A 308 1.06 24.86 21.27
CA GLN A 308 1.91 23.66 21.23
C GLN A 308 2.88 23.70 20.06
N LEU A 309 2.46 24.28 18.92
CA LEU A 309 3.35 24.52 17.78
C LEU A 309 4.46 25.51 18.11
N ALA A 310 4.18 26.54 18.90
CA ALA A 310 5.16 27.56 19.28
C ALA A 310 6.25 27.03 20.23
N THR A 311 5.94 26.03 21.06
CA THR A 311 6.83 25.52 22.12
C THR A 311 7.37 24.11 21.87
N GLY A 312 6.84 23.39 20.88
CA GLY A 312 6.99 21.95 20.76
C GLY A 312 8.19 21.41 20.00
N LEU A 313 9.12 22.28 19.51
CA LEU A 313 10.38 21.81 18.89
C LEU A 313 11.36 21.39 19.99
N THR A 314 11.27 20.13 20.40
CA THR A 314 12.11 19.54 21.44
C THR A 314 13.20 18.65 20.84
N PRO A 315 14.33 18.42 21.55
CA PRO A 315 15.32 17.43 21.14
C PRO A 315 14.74 16.01 20.99
N GLU A 316 13.70 15.69 21.78
CA GLU A 316 12.99 14.42 21.70
C GLU A 316 12.26 14.27 20.35
N LEU A 317 11.58 15.32 19.87
CA LEU A 317 10.93 15.31 18.56
C LEU A 317 11.93 15.10 17.42
N LEU A 318 13.12 15.73 17.51
CA LEU A 318 14.19 15.52 16.55
C LEU A 318 14.65 14.05 16.55
N LEU A 319 14.83 13.45 17.72
CA LEU A 319 15.21 12.04 17.84
C LEU A 319 14.16 11.09 17.25
N LEU A 320 12.87 11.34 17.54
CA LEU A 320 11.75 10.59 16.95
C LEU A 320 11.75 10.69 15.42
N THR A 321 11.96 11.90 14.92
CA THR A 321 12.03 12.16 13.47
C THR A 321 13.20 11.40 12.84
N LEU A 322 14.39 11.47 13.42
CA LEU A 322 15.58 10.77 12.94
C LEU A 322 15.40 9.24 12.98
N ARG A 323 14.80 8.69 14.03
CA ARG A 323 14.48 7.26 14.12
C ARG A 323 13.50 6.83 13.03
N THR A 324 12.43 7.62 12.81
CA THR A 324 11.44 7.37 11.76
C THR A 324 12.09 7.42 10.37
N LEU A 325 12.88 8.46 10.09
CA LEU A 325 13.59 8.61 8.82
C LEU A 325 14.62 7.49 8.61
N GLY A 326 15.36 7.10 9.64
CA GLY A 326 16.34 6.01 9.58
C GLY A 326 15.69 4.68 9.21
N LEU A 327 14.56 4.32 9.85
CA LEU A 327 13.80 3.13 9.51
C LEU A 327 13.20 3.21 8.10
N ALA A 328 12.62 4.35 7.72
CA ALA A 328 12.01 4.53 6.41
C ALA A 328 13.06 4.45 5.28
N LEU A 329 14.23 5.06 5.45
CA LEU A 329 15.33 4.97 4.49
C LEU A 329 15.90 3.54 4.43
N GLY A 330 16.10 2.90 5.58
CA GLY A 330 16.56 1.51 5.66
C GLY A 330 15.61 0.54 4.96
N ALA A 331 14.31 0.63 5.25
CA ALA A 331 13.28 -0.18 4.59
C ALA A 331 13.22 0.08 3.08
N THR A 332 13.27 1.36 2.67
CA THR A 332 13.26 1.75 1.25
C THR A 332 14.45 1.16 0.50
N LEU A 333 15.64 1.24 1.08
CA LEU A 333 16.86 0.69 0.48
C LEU A 333 16.78 -0.84 0.36
N LEU A 334 16.42 -1.53 1.44
CA LEU A 334 16.33 -2.99 1.47
C LEU A 334 15.24 -3.52 0.52
N ALA A 335 14.03 -2.96 0.59
CA ALA A 335 12.94 -3.35 -0.30
C ALA A 335 13.24 -3.03 -1.76
N GLY A 336 13.86 -1.88 -2.05
CA GLY A 336 14.27 -1.48 -3.40
C GLY A 336 15.33 -2.40 -4.00
N LEU A 337 16.37 -2.74 -3.23
CA LEU A 337 17.42 -3.67 -3.65
C LEU A 337 16.89 -5.09 -3.87
N ALA A 338 16.05 -5.58 -2.94
CA ALA A 338 15.40 -6.88 -3.05
C ALA A 338 14.48 -6.94 -4.28
N ALA A 339 13.65 -5.90 -4.50
CA ALA A 339 12.77 -5.80 -5.66
C ALA A 339 13.54 -5.81 -6.98
N LEU A 340 14.64 -5.02 -7.08
CA LEU A 340 15.47 -4.96 -8.25
C LEU A 340 16.12 -6.32 -8.55
N LEU A 341 16.67 -6.98 -7.53
CA LEU A 341 17.32 -8.29 -7.67
C LEU A 341 16.30 -9.36 -8.12
N LEU A 342 15.12 -9.40 -7.51
CA LEU A 342 14.04 -10.32 -7.90
C LEU A 342 13.57 -10.09 -9.34
N ALA A 343 13.37 -8.84 -9.73
CA ALA A 343 12.89 -8.47 -11.07
C ALA A 343 13.93 -8.83 -12.16
N VAL A 344 15.22 -8.55 -11.91
CA VAL A 344 16.31 -8.91 -12.80
C VAL A 344 16.49 -10.43 -12.88
N ALA A 345 16.43 -11.14 -11.77
CA ALA A 345 16.52 -12.60 -11.75
C ALA A 345 15.37 -13.26 -12.53
N LYS A 346 14.15 -12.75 -12.38
CA LYS A 346 12.97 -13.18 -13.15
C LYS A 346 13.17 -12.99 -14.65
N ARG A 347 13.74 -11.85 -15.08
CA ARG A 347 13.99 -11.52 -16.48
C ARG A 347 15.05 -12.43 -17.11
N TRP A 348 16.17 -12.66 -16.41
CA TRP A 348 17.32 -13.41 -16.93
C TRP A 348 17.16 -14.93 -16.86
N SER A 349 16.42 -15.46 -15.88
CA SER A 349 16.31 -16.90 -15.65
C SER A 349 15.31 -17.60 -16.58
N ARG A 350 14.29 -16.91 -17.11
CA ARG A 350 13.16 -17.49 -17.89
C ARG A 350 12.48 -18.69 -17.20
N SER A 351 12.84 -19.05 -15.97
CA SER A 351 12.31 -20.20 -15.21
C SER A 351 10.87 -19.95 -14.75
N ARG A 352 9.97 -20.93 -14.98
CA ARG A 352 8.58 -20.86 -14.48
C ARG A 352 8.54 -20.91 -12.94
N TRP A 353 9.43 -21.71 -12.34
CA TRP A 353 9.53 -21.83 -10.89
C TRP A 353 9.99 -20.53 -10.26
N LEU A 354 11.04 -19.89 -10.78
CA LEU A 354 11.50 -18.60 -10.26
C LEU A 354 10.43 -17.51 -10.39
N ARG A 355 9.65 -17.52 -11.46
CA ARG A 355 8.49 -16.62 -11.60
C ARG A 355 7.44 -16.83 -10.51
N ALA A 356 7.14 -18.08 -10.15
CA ALA A 356 6.21 -18.38 -9.07
C ALA A 356 6.77 -17.93 -7.71
N VAL A 357 8.04 -18.22 -7.43
CA VAL A 357 8.70 -17.84 -6.17
C VAL A 357 8.80 -16.32 -6.01
N THR A 358 9.23 -15.60 -7.06
CA THR A 358 9.28 -14.12 -7.03
C THR A 358 7.89 -13.48 -6.97
N PHE A 359 6.86 -14.18 -7.39
CA PHE A 359 5.49 -13.76 -7.25
C PHE A 359 5.01 -13.90 -5.79
N LEU A 360 5.25 -15.07 -5.17
CA LEU A 360 4.89 -15.33 -3.79
C LEU A 360 5.60 -14.37 -2.81
N SER A 361 6.88 -14.05 -3.07
CA SER A 361 7.61 -13.07 -2.25
C SER A 361 6.99 -11.66 -2.24
N GLY A 362 6.18 -11.31 -3.23
CA GLY A 362 5.43 -10.05 -3.24
C GLY A 362 4.11 -10.07 -2.48
N MET A 363 3.80 -11.14 -1.76
CA MET A 363 2.53 -11.22 -1.00
C MET A 363 2.59 -10.52 0.35
N GLY A 364 3.78 -10.13 0.84
CA GLY A 364 3.97 -9.47 2.14
C GLY A 364 3.12 -8.21 2.33
N TYR A 365 2.88 -7.43 1.27
CA TYR A 365 2.02 -6.25 1.32
C TYR A 365 0.56 -6.55 1.72
N ALA A 366 0.05 -7.71 1.31
CA ALA A 366 -1.31 -8.11 1.64
C ALA A 366 -1.45 -8.54 3.11
N ILE A 367 -0.35 -8.88 3.79
CA ILE A 367 -0.37 -9.36 5.17
C ILE A 367 -0.48 -8.15 6.11
N PRO A 368 -1.51 -8.09 6.98
CA PRO A 368 -1.63 -7.02 7.96
C PRO A 368 -0.41 -6.93 8.88
N GLY A 369 -0.02 -5.69 9.25
CA GLY A 369 1.17 -5.44 10.06
C GLY A 369 1.18 -6.18 11.39
N ALA A 370 0.04 -6.31 12.06
CA ALA A 370 -0.09 -7.07 13.30
C ALA A 370 0.18 -8.58 13.09
N VAL A 371 -0.33 -9.15 11.99
CA VAL A 371 -0.09 -10.57 11.62
C VAL A 371 1.38 -10.78 11.28
N LEU A 372 1.97 -9.89 10.48
CA LEU A 372 3.38 -9.98 10.10
C LEU A 372 4.30 -9.81 11.32
N ALA A 373 3.96 -8.92 12.24
CA ALA A 373 4.71 -8.75 13.50
C ALA A 373 4.73 -10.03 14.32
N LEU A 374 3.58 -10.65 14.52
CA LEU A 374 3.49 -11.92 15.24
C LEU A 374 4.29 -13.02 14.53
N ALA A 375 4.17 -13.11 13.21
CA ALA A 375 4.91 -14.07 12.39
C ALA A 375 6.44 -13.90 12.49
N LEU A 376 6.92 -12.65 12.49
CA LEU A 376 8.33 -12.33 12.66
C LEU A 376 8.84 -12.66 14.05
N LEU A 377 8.03 -12.51 15.08
CA LEU A 377 8.39 -12.89 16.44
C LEU A 377 8.49 -14.42 16.60
N VAL A 378 7.53 -15.15 16.06
CA VAL A 378 7.57 -16.63 16.04
C VAL A 378 8.89 -17.11 15.43
N VAL A 379 9.33 -16.51 14.34
CA VAL A 379 10.59 -16.90 13.67
C VAL A 379 11.81 -16.30 14.34
N GLY A 380 11.75 -15.04 14.81
CA GLY A 380 12.92 -14.29 15.28
C GLY A 380 13.31 -14.57 16.73
N THR A 381 12.33 -14.90 17.60
CA THR A 381 12.58 -15.14 19.01
C THR A 381 13.55 -16.31 19.27
N PRO A 382 13.43 -17.47 18.60
CA PRO A 382 14.38 -18.57 18.78
C PRO A 382 15.83 -18.19 18.42
N TRP A 383 16.01 -17.23 17.50
CA TRP A 383 17.31 -16.75 17.04
C TRP A 383 17.78 -15.50 17.79
N GLN A 384 17.02 -15.02 18.78
CA GLN A 384 17.30 -13.80 19.55
C GLN A 384 17.59 -12.58 18.67
N LEU A 385 16.86 -12.45 17.56
CA LEU A 385 17.07 -11.35 16.63
C LEU A 385 16.70 -10.01 17.29
N SER A 386 17.51 -8.98 17.01
CA SER A 386 17.23 -7.62 17.50
C SER A 386 15.87 -7.13 16.99
N PRO A 387 15.05 -6.48 17.84
CA PRO A 387 13.77 -5.89 17.44
C PRO A 387 13.89 -4.92 16.25
N ILE A 388 14.97 -4.14 16.16
CA ILE A 388 15.21 -3.23 15.03
C ILE A 388 15.45 -4.02 13.75
N LEU A 389 16.15 -5.15 13.82
CA LEU A 389 16.35 -6.02 12.66
C LEU A 389 15.02 -6.64 12.21
N LEU A 390 14.18 -7.08 13.15
CA LEU A 390 12.83 -7.58 12.84
C LEU A 390 11.95 -6.50 12.22
N LEU A 391 12.03 -5.24 12.70
CA LEU A 391 11.34 -4.10 12.09
C LEU A 391 11.78 -3.85 10.63
N LEU A 392 13.09 -3.79 10.39
CA LEU A 392 13.63 -3.58 9.04
C LEU A 392 13.28 -4.74 8.11
N TRP A 393 13.31 -5.97 8.62
CA TRP A 393 12.87 -7.14 7.86
C TRP A 393 11.37 -7.06 7.54
N GLY A 394 10.54 -6.78 8.54
CA GLY A 394 9.09 -6.66 8.36
C GLY A 394 8.69 -5.57 7.38
N TYR A 395 9.29 -4.39 7.47
CA TYR A 395 9.04 -3.31 6.50
C TYR A 395 9.51 -3.69 5.09
N SER A 396 10.70 -4.31 4.99
CA SER A 396 11.24 -4.72 3.70
C SER A 396 10.35 -5.76 3.04
N ASP A 397 9.86 -6.73 3.79
CA ASP A 397 8.95 -7.78 3.31
C ASP A 397 7.58 -7.19 2.92
N ARG A 398 6.99 -6.40 3.82
CA ARG A 398 5.69 -5.77 3.60
C ARG A 398 5.67 -4.90 2.36
N PHE A 399 6.68 -4.04 2.19
CA PHE A 399 6.71 -3.07 1.09
C PHE A 399 7.47 -3.53 -0.15
N LEU A 400 7.98 -4.77 -0.17
CA LEU A 400 8.65 -5.39 -1.32
C LEU A 400 7.78 -5.34 -2.60
N ALA A 401 6.48 -5.64 -2.46
CA ALA A 401 5.55 -5.63 -3.58
C ALA A 401 5.38 -4.26 -4.22
N VAL A 402 5.40 -3.19 -3.41
CA VAL A 402 5.27 -1.80 -3.85
C VAL A 402 6.44 -1.41 -4.74
N SER A 403 7.67 -1.63 -4.27
CA SER A 403 8.90 -1.40 -5.06
C SER A 403 8.93 -2.27 -6.31
N LYS A 404 8.59 -3.57 -6.18
CA LYS A 404 8.70 -4.56 -7.25
C LYS A 404 7.70 -4.30 -8.38
N GLY A 405 6.47 -3.87 -8.07
CA GLY A 405 5.41 -3.68 -9.05
C GLY A 405 5.78 -2.70 -10.16
N GLY A 406 6.34 -1.53 -9.81
CA GLY A 406 6.80 -0.53 -10.76
C GLY A 406 7.99 -1.00 -11.60
N ILE A 407 8.96 -1.68 -10.97
CA ILE A 407 10.14 -2.21 -11.64
C ILE A 407 9.77 -3.34 -12.63
N ASP A 408 8.92 -4.28 -12.22
CA ASP A 408 8.43 -5.38 -13.07
C ASP A 408 7.70 -4.83 -14.30
N ALA A 409 6.76 -3.89 -14.09
CA ALA A 409 5.99 -3.29 -15.18
C ALA A 409 6.89 -2.55 -16.20
N ALA A 410 7.94 -1.87 -15.72
CA ALA A 410 8.88 -1.18 -16.59
C ALA A 410 9.77 -2.17 -17.36
N LEU A 411 10.27 -3.22 -16.71
CA LEU A 411 11.06 -4.26 -17.37
C LEU A 411 10.25 -5.06 -18.41
N GLU A 412 8.95 -5.27 -18.18
CA GLU A 412 8.07 -5.96 -19.14
C GLU A 412 7.85 -5.13 -20.43
N ARG A 413 7.96 -3.80 -20.36
CA ARG A 413 7.89 -2.91 -21.53
C ARG A 413 9.19 -2.88 -22.35
N LEU A 414 10.32 -3.29 -21.77
CA LEU A 414 11.60 -3.34 -22.47
C LEU A 414 11.70 -4.60 -23.33
N SER A 415 11.98 -4.42 -24.63
CA SER A 415 12.16 -5.55 -25.55
C SER A 415 13.28 -6.48 -25.06
N PRO A 416 13.06 -7.82 -25.08
CA PRO A 416 14.12 -8.79 -24.81
C PRO A 416 15.32 -8.66 -25.76
N SER A 417 15.12 -8.15 -26.96
CA SER A 417 16.19 -7.93 -27.96
C SER A 417 17.29 -6.96 -27.47
N LEU A 418 16.97 -6.04 -26.56
CA LEU A 418 17.98 -5.17 -25.91
C LEU A 418 19.01 -6.00 -25.12
N ASP A 419 18.52 -6.97 -24.35
CA ASP A 419 19.39 -7.85 -23.55
C ASP A 419 20.18 -8.81 -24.45
N GLU A 420 19.54 -9.29 -25.51
CA GLU A 420 20.18 -10.18 -26.52
C GLU A 420 21.29 -9.44 -27.30
N ALA A 421 21.04 -8.20 -27.72
CA ALA A 421 22.05 -7.36 -28.38
C ALA A 421 23.21 -7.05 -27.43
N ALA A 422 22.94 -6.68 -26.18
CA ALA A 422 23.97 -6.39 -25.18
C ALA A 422 24.85 -7.63 -24.88
N THR A 423 24.21 -8.81 -24.75
CA THR A 423 24.96 -10.07 -24.54
C THR A 423 25.73 -10.49 -25.77
N GLY A 424 25.20 -10.25 -26.99
CA GLY A 424 25.90 -10.46 -28.25
C GLY A 424 27.16 -9.59 -28.37
N LEU A 425 27.19 -8.41 -27.78
CA LEU A 425 28.35 -7.53 -27.63
C LEU A 425 29.28 -7.93 -26.47
N GLY A 426 29.07 -9.07 -25.81
CA GLY A 426 29.90 -9.59 -24.73
C GLY A 426 29.63 -8.98 -23.35
N LEU A 427 28.58 -8.18 -23.18
CA LEU A 427 28.23 -7.62 -21.86
C LEU A 427 27.66 -8.71 -20.94
N ARG A 428 28.19 -8.77 -19.71
CA ARG A 428 27.67 -9.64 -18.64
C ARG A 428 26.47 -8.97 -17.95
N TRP A 429 25.63 -9.76 -17.27
CA TRP A 429 24.42 -9.26 -16.60
C TRP A 429 24.61 -8.04 -15.68
N PRO A 430 25.73 -7.91 -14.89
CA PRO A 430 25.92 -6.72 -14.05
C PRO A 430 26.16 -5.46 -14.88
N ALA A 431 26.85 -5.60 -16.05
CA ALA A 431 27.07 -4.49 -16.96
C ALA A 431 25.79 -4.08 -17.69
N VAL A 432 24.95 -5.04 -18.09
CA VAL A 432 23.62 -4.79 -18.66
C VAL A 432 22.72 -4.12 -17.62
N LEU A 433 22.71 -4.61 -16.38
CA LEU A 433 21.98 -3.97 -15.28
C LEU A 433 22.40 -2.52 -15.09
N ARG A 434 23.72 -2.26 -14.96
CA ARG A 434 24.24 -0.92 -14.66
C ARG A 434 24.11 0.06 -15.83
N ARG A 435 24.35 -0.40 -17.08
CA ARG A 435 24.40 0.47 -18.26
C ARG A 435 23.09 0.63 -18.99
N ILE A 436 22.17 -0.34 -18.88
CA ILE A 436 20.92 -0.37 -19.63
C ILE A 436 19.72 -0.31 -18.66
N HIS A 437 19.59 -1.28 -17.75
CA HIS A 437 18.39 -1.38 -16.93
C HIS A 437 18.29 -0.24 -15.91
N LEU A 438 19.32 0.04 -15.10
CA LEU A 438 19.27 1.08 -14.07
C LEU A 438 18.94 2.48 -14.63
N PRO A 439 19.55 2.95 -15.73
CA PRO A 439 19.17 4.22 -16.34
C PRO A 439 17.71 4.28 -16.81
N LEU A 440 17.20 3.17 -17.37
CA LEU A 440 15.81 3.08 -17.84
C LEU A 440 14.80 2.92 -16.69
N LEU A 441 15.22 2.26 -15.60
CA LEU A 441 14.39 2.01 -14.43
C LEU A 441 14.42 3.13 -13.37
N ARG A 442 15.26 4.16 -13.55
CA ARG A 442 15.41 5.25 -12.54
C ARG A 442 14.08 5.88 -12.13
N GLY A 443 13.14 6.04 -13.07
CA GLY A 443 11.81 6.56 -12.80
C GLY A 443 10.98 5.64 -11.89
N PRO A 444 10.71 4.40 -12.33
CA PRO A 444 10.00 3.40 -11.53
C PRO A 444 10.64 3.10 -10.18
N ILE A 445 11.98 3.03 -10.11
CA ILE A 445 12.71 2.85 -8.84
C ILE A 445 12.43 4.00 -7.89
N LEU A 446 12.52 5.26 -8.38
CA LEU A 446 12.27 6.42 -7.52
C LEU A 446 10.81 6.47 -7.04
N VAL A 447 9.84 6.18 -7.92
CA VAL A 447 8.41 6.12 -7.55
C VAL A 447 8.18 5.05 -6.48
N GLY A 448 8.69 3.83 -6.70
CA GLY A 448 8.58 2.75 -5.73
C GLY A 448 9.25 3.10 -4.39
N SER A 449 10.43 3.72 -4.43
CA SER A 449 11.16 4.17 -3.23
C SER A 449 10.38 5.22 -2.45
N LEU A 450 9.78 6.22 -3.12
CA LEU A 450 8.97 7.24 -2.46
C LEU A 450 7.72 6.63 -1.80
N LEU A 451 7.06 5.69 -2.46
CA LEU A 451 5.89 5.01 -1.89
C LEU A 451 6.27 4.20 -0.66
N VAL A 452 7.33 3.40 -0.72
CA VAL A 452 7.83 2.64 0.45
C VAL A 452 8.21 3.57 1.59
N PHE A 453 8.86 4.68 1.30
CA PHE A 453 9.24 5.68 2.30
C PHE A 453 8.02 6.24 3.02
N VAL A 454 7.01 6.70 2.27
CA VAL A 454 5.76 7.26 2.85
C VAL A 454 5.03 6.23 3.69
N ASP A 455 4.89 5.01 3.15
CA ASP A 455 4.16 3.95 3.85
C ASP A 455 4.88 3.51 5.13
N THR A 456 6.23 3.53 5.14
CA THR A 456 7.01 3.24 6.36
C THR A 456 6.91 4.34 7.40
N VAL A 457 6.93 5.63 6.99
CA VAL A 457 6.81 6.77 7.91
C VAL A 457 5.51 6.75 8.70
N LYS A 458 4.41 6.34 8.08
CA LYS A 458 3.08 6.29 8.70
C LYS A 458 2.72 4.92 9.30
N GLU A 459 3.62 3.92 9.17
CA GLU A 459 3.33 2.57 9.61
C GLU A 459 3.26 2.49 11.14
N LEU A 460 2.15 1.97 11.65
CA LEU A 460 1.89 1.89 13.09
C LEU A 460 1.83 0.44 13.61
N PRO A 461 0.99 -0.48 13.10
CA PRO A 461 0.76 -1.79 13.74
C PRO A 461 2.02 -2.65 13.86
N LEU A 462 2.83 -2.74 12.80
CA LEU A 462 4.09 -3.50 12.80
C LEU A 462 5.11 -2.87 13.75
N THR A 463 5.25 -1.53 13.70
CA THR A 463 6.16 -0.78 14.57
C THR A 463 5.77 -0.92 16.02
N PHE A 464 4.49 -0.70 16.33
CA PHE A 464 3.97 -0.79 17.70
C PHE A 464 4.19 -2.17 18.31
N ALA A 465 4.03 -3.22 17.50
CA ALA A 465 4.20 -4.60 17.93
C ALA A 465 5.67 -5.00 18.16
N LEU A 466 6.61 -4.58 17.29
CA LEU A 466 8.00 -5.06 17.28
C LEU A 466 9.03 -4.13 17.91
N ARG A 467 8.70 -2.86 18.14
CA ARG A 467 9.68 -1.86 18.63
C ARG A 467 10.31 -2.26 19.96
N PRO A 468 11.61 -1.94 20.18
CA PRO A 468 12.22 -1.99 21.49
C PRO A 468 11.52 -1.04 22.47
N PHE A 469 11.68 -1.29 23.78
CA PHE A 469 11.00 -0.53 24.83
C PHE A 469 11.21 0.98 24.74
N ASP A 470 12.45 1.44 24.52
CA ASP A 470 12.79 2.88 24.45
C ASP A 470 12.89 3.43 23.02
N PHE A 471 12.27 2.76 22.06
CA PHE A 471 12.35 3.14 20.65
C PHE A 471 10.97 3.46 20.10
N ASP A 472 10.68 4.75 20.00
CA ASP A 472 9.44 5.24 19.37
C ASP A 472 9.71 5.85 18.01
N THR A 473 8.68 5.80 17.14
CA THR A 473 8.59 6.53 15.89
C THR A 473 7.52 7.63 16.00
N LEU A 474 7.47 8.53 15.03
CA LEU A 474 6.44 9.57 14.98
C LEU A 474 5.03 8.95 15.04
N ALA A 475 4.77 7.87 14.27
CA ALA A 475 3.49 7.18 14.23
C ALA A 475 3.09 6.59 15.60
N VAL A 476 4.02 5.91 16.26
CA VAL A 476 3.79 5.33 17.58
C VAL A 476 3.53 6.41 18.62
N ARG A 477 4.30 7.51 18.57
CA ARG A 477 4.14 8.62 19.53
C ARG A 477 2.79 9.34 19.37
N VAL A 478 2.33 9.57 18.13
CA VAL A 478 0.97 10.11 17.88
C VAL A 478 -0.08 9.20 18.49
N PHE A 479 0.05 7.88 18.27
CA PHE A 479 -0.90 6.91 18.79
C PHE A 479 -0.90 6.83 20.31
N GLN A 480 0.27 6.87 20.96
CA GLN A 480 0.40 6.89 22.43
C GLN A 480 -0.26 8.15 23.03
N TYR A 481 0.08 9.34 22.52
CA TYR A 481 -0.55 10.58 22.97
C TYR A 481 -2.07 10.59 22.79
N ALA A 482 -2.56 9.99 21.69
CA ALA A 482 -3.99 9.86 21.49
C ALA A 482 -4.65 8.88 22.48
N GLY A 483 -3.98 7.77 22.81
CA GLY A 483 -4.45 6.80 23.81
C GLY A 483 -4.41 7.31 25.24
N ASP A 484 -3.46 8.21 25.54
CA ASP A 484 -3.27 8.84 26.86
C ASP A 484 -4.10 10.14 27.03
N GLU A 485 -5.01 10.45 26.07
CA GLU A 485 -5.82 11.67 26.04
C GLU A 485 -4.98 12.99 26.01
N GLN A 486 -3.70 12.89 25.61
CA GLN A 486 -2.76 14.01 25.48
C GLN A 486 -2.68 14.52 24.02
N LEU A 487 -3.84 14.64 23.37
CA LEU A 487 -3.91 14.91 21.92
C LEU A 487 -3.17 16.18 21.50
N ALA A 488 -3.18 17.23 22.33
CA ALA A 488 -2.43 18.45 22.04
C ALA A 488 -0.91 18.21 21.89
N ALA A 489 -0.33 17.24 22.62
CA ALA A 489 1.08 16.87 22.49
C ALA A 489 1.38 16.11 21.18
N ALA A 490 0.36 15.49 20.58
CA ALA A 490 0.49 14.78 19.31
C ALA A 490 0.65 15.68 18.08
N VAL A 491 0.40 17.00 18.20
CA VAL A 491 0.34 17.93 17.05
C VAL A 491 1.62 17.94 16.24
N TRP A 492 2.79 18.07 16.89
CA TRP A 492 4.06 18.09 16.18
C TRP A 492 4.40 16.78 15.47
N PRO A 493 4.38 15.62 16.15
CA PRO A 493 4.61 14.35 15.47
C PRO A 493 3.62 14.10 14.32
N ALA A 494 2.35 14.49 14.49
CA ALA A 494 1.30 14.34 13.48
C ALA A 494 1.56 15.19 12.24
N LEU A 495 1.88 16.48 12.42
CA LEU A 495 2.21 17.40 11.33
C LEU A 495 3.48 16.97 10.59
N MET A 496 4.50 16.45 11.31
CA MET A 496 5.71 15.93 10.68
C MET A 496 5.40 14.74 9.76
N ILE A 497 4.56 13.79 10.18
CA ILE A 497 4.11 12.67 9.32
C ILE A 497 3.40 13.24 8.08
N LEU A 498 2.47 14.17 8.26
CA LEU A 498 1.71 14.77 7.18
C LEU A 498 2.61 15.51 6.17
N VAL A 499 3.56 16.31 6.66
CA VAL A 499 4.53 17.05 5.82
C VAL A 499 5.41 16.08 5.05
N LEU A 500 5.99 15.06 5.69
CA LEU A 500 6.81 14.05 5.03
C LEU A 500 6.01 13.29 3.97
N GLY A 501 4.77 12.92 4.27
CA GLY A 501 3.86 12.28 3.32
C GLY A 501 3.51 13.17 2.13
N LEU A 502 3.21 14.45 2.37
CA LEU A 502 2.90 15.42 1.30
C LEU A 502 4.11 15.73 0.42
N ILE A 503 5.31 15.90 1.00
CA ILE A 503 6.54 16.13 0.23
C ILE A 503 6.80 14.96 -0.72
N ALA A 504 6.75 13.73 -0.21
CA ALA A 504 6.98 12.55 -1.04
C ALA A 504 5.87 12.35 -2.08
N SER A 505 4.59 12.59 -1.73
CA SER A 505 3.47 12.52 -2.67
C SER A 505 3.56 13.60 -3.76
N SER A 506 3.97 14.82 -3.42
CA SER A 506 4.16 15.91 -4.39
C SER A 506 5.27 15.61 -5.41
N ALA A 507 6.30 14.88 -5.01
CA ALA A 507 7.37 14.44 -5.91
C ALA A 507 6.89 13.39 -6.95
N LEU A 508 5.74 12.75 -6.73
CA LEU A 508 5.11 11.81 -7.68
C LEU A 508 4.27 12.51 -8.75
N VAL A 509 3.69 13.67 -8.44
CA VAL A 509 2.74 14.41 -9.30
C VAL A 509 3.29 14.72 -10.71
N PRO A 510 4.51 15.28 -10.89
CA PRO A 510 5.02 15.63 -12.22
C PRO A 510 5.24 14.44 -13.16
N ARG A 511 5.22 13.22 -12.63
CA ARG A 511 5.41 12.00 -13.40
C ARG A 511 4.10 11.37 -13.84
N LEU A 512 3.05 11.55 -13.05
CA LEU A 512 1.70 11.15 -13.43
C LEU A 512 1.15 12.03 -14.56
N ASP A 513 1.58 13.30 -14.64
CA ASP A 513 1.18 14.22 -15.73
C ASP A 513 1.90 13.92 -17.06
N ARG A 514 3.13 13.40 -17.06
CA ARG A 514 3.90 13.08 -18.29
C ARG A 514 3.38 11.83 -19.01
N ASP A 515 2.71 10.93 -18.32
CA ASP A 515 2.08 9.75 -18.93
C ASP A 515 0.70 10.07 -19.56
N THR A 516 0.25 11.33 -19.48
CA THR A 516 -1.04 11.82 -20.00
C THR A 516 -0.92 12.82 -21.14
N GLU A 517 0.28 13.29 -21.49
CA GLU A 517 0.62 14.02 -22.71
C GLU A 517 1.18 13.05 -23.79
#